data_a94ef9ae1e6ce6420dc7ad48592fd62a
#
_entry.id   a94ef9ae1e6ce6420dc7ad48592fd62a
#
_cell.length_a   1.000
_cell.length_b   1.000
_cell.length_c   1.000
_cell.angle_alpha   90.00
_cell.angle_beta   90.00
_cell.angle_gamma   90.00
#
_symmetry.space_group_name_H-M   'P 1'
#
loop_
_entity.id
_entity.type
_entity.pdbx_description
1 polymer ?
#
loop_
_entity_poly.entity_id
_entity_poly.type
_entity_poly.pdbx_seq_one_letter_code
_entity_poly.pdbx_strand_id
1 'polypeptide(L)'
;YLRALPGARLRALAGEELKKAGVWREPPADYPPDTLDAVLELLKSRVRTPPDWSGTFRAFFSEDFAYDPAAAAKFLSDPSLGELVAALGARYRDAESFTLESTERLLRELASERGVKAGLLINAARVGLTGQGVAPGLFEIMLALGKERTLARLGRLARTLQNGKTDNE
;
A
#
# COMPACT_ATOMS: atom_id res chain seq x y z
N TYR A 1 -6.27 -21.13 11.23
CA TYR A 1 -6.69 -21.95 10.09
C TYR A 1 -6.03 -21.52 8.78
N LEU A 2 -6.21 -20.26 8.38
CA LEU A 2 -5.66 -19.73 7.12
C LEU A 2 -4.11 -19.74 7.08
N ARG A 3 -3.47 -19.58 8.23
CA ARG A 3 -2.00 -19.60 8.33
C ARG A 3 -1.38 -20.93 7.92
N ALA A 4 -2.11 -22.03 8.07
CA ALA A 4 -1.63 -23.38 7.79
C ALA A 4 -1.98 -23.88 6.39
N LEU A 5 -2.70 -23.09 5.57
CA LEU A 5 -3.13 -23.53 4.24
C LEU A 5 -2.00 -23.51 3.21
N PRO A 6 -1.92 -24.54 2.36
CA PRO A 6 -1.03 -24.49 1.19
C PRO A 6 -1.37 -23.30 0.29
N GLY A 7 -0.36 -22.73 -0.37
CA GLY A 7 -0.52 -21.55 -1.22
C GLY A 7 -1.60 -21.69 -2.30
N ALA A 8 -1.71 -22.86 -2.93
CA ALA A 8 -2.73 -23.14 -3.96
C ALA A 8 -4.15 -23.01 -3.41
N ARG A 9 -4.41 -23.51 -2.19
CA ARG A 9 -5.74 -23.45 -1.55
C ARG A 9 -6.05 -22.04 -1.07
N LEU A 10 -5.05 -21.34 -0.56
CA LEU A 10 -5.17 -19.94 -0.18
C LEU A 10 -5.55 -19.09 -1.39
N ARG A 11 -4.91 -19.31 -2.52
CA ARG A 11 -5.22 -18.62 -3.78
C ARG A 11 -6.64 -18.88 -4.23
N ALA A 12 -7.11 -20.12 -4.15
CA ALA A 12 -8.47 -20.49 -4.53
C ALA A 12 -9.52 -19.81 -3.64
N LEU A 13 -9.33 -19.79 -2.32
CA LEU A 13 -10.25 -19.15 -1.38
C LEU A 13 -10.29 -17.64 -1.55
N ALA A 14 -9.13 -17.00 -1.67
CA ALA A 14 -9.04 -15.56 -1.92
C ALA A 14 -9.68 -15.21 -3.28
N GLY A 15 -9.41 -16.00 -4.31
CA GLY A 15 -9.97 -15.80 -5.64
C GLY A 15 -11.49 -15.88 -5.67
N GLU A 16 -12.10 -16.84 -4.97
CA GLU A 16 -13.57 -16.94 -4.86
C GLU A 16 -14.19 -15.69 -4.25
N GLU A 17 -13.62 -15.22 -3.14
CA GLU A 17 -14.16 -14.04 -2.45
C GLU A 17 -13.99 -12.77 -3.29
N LEU A 18 -12.84 -12.61 -3.93
CA LEU A 18 -12.56 -11.47 -4.79
C LEU A 18 -13.45 -11.44 -6.04
N LYS A 19 -13.79 -12.61 -6.59
CA LYS A 19 -14.75 -12.73 -7.70
C LYS A 19 -16.16 -12.36 -7.27
N LYS A 20 -16.62 -12.84 -6.12
CA LYS A 20 -17.93 -12.48 -5.55
C LYS A 20 -18.07 -10.97 -5.37
N ALA A 21 -17.01 -10.31 -4.91
CA ALA A 21 -17.00 -8.87 -4.69
C ALA A 21 -16.80 -8.05 -5.98
N GLY A 22 -16.58 -8.69 -7.12
CA GLY A 22 -16.32 -8.01 -8.39
C GLY A 22 -14.95 -7.34 -8.48
N VAL A 23 -14.05 -7.68 -7.57
CA VAL A 23 -12.69 -7.11 -7.48
C VAL A 23 -11.72 -7.83 -8.40
N TRP A 24 -11.93 -9.11 -8.61
CA TRP A 24 -11.06 -9.97 -9.39
C TRP A 24 -11.70 -10.39 -10.70
N ARG A 25 -11.06 -10.05 -11.80
CA ARG A 25 -11.35 -10.59 -13.13
C ARG A 25 -10.18 -11.49 -13.54
N GLU A 26 -10.43 -12.76 -13.80
CA GLU A 26 -9.40 -13.69 -14.16
C GLU A 26 -8.93 -13.55 -15.61
N PRO A 27 -7.61 -13.78 -15.85
CA PRO A 27 -6.55 -13.56 -14.89
C PRO A 27 -6.42 -12.07 -14.63
N PRO A 28 -6.06 -11.61 -13.43
CA PRO A 28 -5.79 -10.19 -13.25
C PRO A 28 -4.63 -9.85 -14.17
N ALA A 29 -4.92 -9.11 -15.23
CA ALA A 29 -3.95 -8.78 -16.27
C ALA A 29 -2.72 -8.03 -15.73
N ASP A 30 -2.90 -7.42 -14.56
CA ASP A 30 -1.92 -6.53 -13.93
C ASP A 30 -1.12 -7.19 -12.80
N TYR A 31 -1.42 -8.45 -12.49
CA TYR A 31 -0.72 -9.18 -11.42
C TYR A 31 0.05 -10.36 -11.98
N PRO A 32 1.38 -10.27 -12.13
CA PRO A 32 2.18 -11.47 -12.38
C PRO A 32 1.92 -12.52 -11.31
N PRO A 33 1.90 -13.82 -11.63
CA PRO A 33 1.60 -14.88 -10.66
C PRO A 33 2.46 -14.81 -9.40
N ASP A 34 3.73 -14.46 -9.51
CA ASP A 34 4.66 -14.35 -8.38
C ASP A 34 4.28 -13.20 -7.44
N THR A 35 3.78 -12.10 -7.97
CA THR A 35 3.32 -10.95 -7.17
C THR A 35 2.08 -11.33 -6.37
N LEU A 36 1.15 -12.05 -6.98
CA LEU A 36 -0.06 -12.51 -6.30
C LEU A 36 0.30 -13.42 -5.12
N ASP A 37 1.19 -14.38 -5.33
CA ASP A 37 1.62 -15.29 -4.27
C ASP A 37 2.31 -14.54 -3.12
N ALA A 38 3.15 -13.58 -3.43
CA ALA A 38 3.81 -12.73 -2.42
C ALA A 38 2.79 -11.94 -1.60
N VAL A 39 1.78 -11.38 -2.22
CA VAL A 39 0.70 -10.65 -1.55
C VAL A 39 -0.11 -11.59 -0.65
N LEU A 40 -0.50 -12.76 -1.15
CA LEU A 40 -1.27 -13.73 -0.36
C LEU A 40 -0.49 -14.22 0.86
N GLU A 41 0.80 -14.51 0.71
CA GLU A 41 1.66 -14.90 1.83
C GLU A 41 1.78 -13.76 2.87
N LEU A 42 1.93 -12.54 2.41
CA LEU A 42 2.02 -11.37 3.30
C LEU A 42 0.76 -11.18 4.12
N LEU A 43 -0.41 -11.42 3.54
CA LEU A 43 -1.71 -11.16 4.18
C LEU A 43 -2.27 -12.34 4.96
N LYS A 44 -1.87 -13.57 4.69
CA LYS A 44 -2.51 -14.76 5.26
C LYS A 44 -2.58 -14.80 6.78
N SER A 45 -1.59 -14.21 7.45
CA SER A 45 -1.57 -14.13 8.91
C SER A 45 -2.52 -13.06 9.49
N ARG A 46 -3.03 -12.17 8.65
CA ARG A 46 -3.86 -11.02 9.03
C ARG A 46 -5.31 -11.17 8.60
N VAL A 47 -5.58 -12.01 7.62
CA VAL A 47 -6.94 -12.33 7.18
C VAL A 47 -7.60 -13.25 8.22
N ARG A 48 -8.74 -12.82 8.73
CA ARG A 48 -9.52 -13.57 9.73
C ARG A 48 -10.73 -14.23 9.09
N THR A 49 -11.36 -13.55 8.16
CA THR A 49 -12.57 -14.01 7.46
C THR A 49 -12.41 -13.81 5.95
N PRO A 50 -13.10 -14.62 5.11
CA PRO A 50 -13.03 -14.45 3.66
C PRO A 50 -13.34 -13.04 3.16
N PRO A 51 -14.34 -12.30 3.70
CA PRO A 51 -14.60 -10.92 3.29
C PRO A 51 -13.45 -9.95 3.49
N ASP A 52 -12.46 -10.25 4.34
CA ASP A 52 -11.29 -9.39 4.52
C ASP A 52 -10.49 -9.20 3.23
N TRP A 53 -10.48 -10.20 2.34
CA TRP A 53 -9.79 -10.12 1.05
C TRP A 53 -10.32 -9.00 0.16
N SER A 54 -11.63 -8.82 0.11
CA SER A 54 -12.29 -7.83 -0.73
C SER A 54 -12.60 -6.52 -0.02
N GLY A 55 -12.58 -6.51 1.32
CA GLY A 55 -12.80 -5.35 2.16
C GLY A 55 -11.50 -4.70 2.59
N THR A 56 -11.00 -5.06 3.75
CA THR A 56 -9.81 -4.46 4.38
C THR A 56 -8.56 -4.50 3.49
N PHE A 57 -8.39 -5.58 2.72
CA PHE A 57 -7.22 -5.78 1.87
C PHE A 57 -7.50 -5.58 0.37
N ARG A 58 -8.59 -4.92 0.03
CA ARG A 58 -8.99 -4.65 -1.36
C ARG A 58 -7.87 -3.99 -2.18
N ALA A 59 -7.12 -3.07 -1.57
CA ALA A 59 -6.07 -2.33 -2.25
C ALA A 59 -4.93 -3.22 -2.80
N PHE A 60 -4.74 -4.41 -2.24
CA PHE A 60 -3.73 -5.35 -2.74
C PHE A 60 -4.14 -6.04 -4.03
N PHE A 61 -5.42 -6.02 -4.37
CA PHE A 61 -5.99 -6.73 -5.51
C PHE A 61 -6.65 -5.82 -6.54
N SER A 62 -6.84 -4.54 -6.23
CA SER A 62 -7.52 -3.59 -7.12
C SER A 62 -6.88 -2.21 -7.00
N GLU A 63 -6.85 -1.48 -8.12
CA GLU A 63 -6.50 -0.05 -8.11
C GLU A 63 -7.68 0.83 -7.64
N ASP A 64 -8.88 0.28 -7.63
CA ASP A 64 -10.09 0.96 -7.15
C ASP A 64 -10.27 0.72 -5.66
N PHE A 65 -9.69 1.59 -4.85
CA PHE A 65 -9.85 1.59 -3.41
C PHE A 65 -9.86 3.02 -2.87
N ALA A 66 -10.52 3.20 -1.74
CA ALA A 66 -10.58 4.48 -1.03
C ALA A 66 -9.72 4.44 0.24
N TYR A 67 -9.32 5.61 0.70
CA TYR A 67 -8.66 5.74 2.01
C TYR A 67 -9.70 5.63 3.12
N ASP A 68 -9.43 4.79 4.11
CA ASP A 68 -10.30 4.69 5.28
C ASP A 68 -10.37 6.06 5.98
N PRO A 69 -11.57 6.62 6.23
CA PRO A 69 -11.71 7.96 6.79
C PRO A 69 -11.01 8.15 8.15
N ALA A 70 -11.06 7.15 9.02
CA ALA A 70 -10.40 7.22 10.33
C ALA A 70 -8.88 7.21 10.18
N ALA A 71 -8.34 6.38 9.28
CA ALA A 71 -6.91 6.33 8.98
C ALA A 71 -6.43 7.63 8.34
N ALA A 72 -7.19 8.18 7.40
CA ALA A 72 -6.88 9.45 6.76
C ALA A 72 -6.86 10.60 7.79
N ALA A 73 -7.86 10.67 8.66
CA ALA A 73 -7.92 11.70 9.71
C ALA A 73 -6.73 11.59 10.68
N LYS A 74 -6.29 10.39 10.99
CA LYS A 74 -5.20 10.15 11.94
C LYS A 74 -3.82 10.38 11.32
N PHE A 75 -3.59 9.95 10.08
CA PHE A 75 -2.25 9.85 9.50
C PHE A 75 -1.98 10.82 8.36
N LEU A 76 -2.99 11.48 7.80
CA LEU A 76 -2.85 12.37 6.66
C LEU A 76 -3.10 13.86 6.99
N SER A 77 -3.19 14.20 8.26
CA SER A 77 -3.55 15.57 8.68
C SER A 77 -2.37 16.56 8.66
N ASP A 78 -1.13 16.09 8.64
CA ASP A 78 0.04 16.96 8.65
C ASP A 78 0.17 17.70 7.31
N PRO A 79 0.26 19.05 7.32
CA PRO A 79 0.31 19.84 6.09
C PRO A 79 1.58 19.67 5.26
N SER A 80 2.65 19.11 5.83
CA SER A 80 3.89 18.84 5.10
C SER A 80 3.88 17.54 4.29
N LEU A 81 2.90 16.67 4.51
CA LEU A 81 2.87 15.33 3.92
C LEU A 81 2.79 15.34 2.39
N GLY A 82 2.05 16.26 1.79
CA GLY A 82 1.93 16.32 0.33
C GLY A 82 3.30 16.45 -0.34
N GLU A 83 4.14 17.35 0.15
CA GLU A 83 5.50 17.54 -0.36
C GLU A 83 6.41 16.37 0.00
N LEU A 84 6.33 15.86 1.23
CA LEU A 84 7.14 14.72 1.69
C LEU A 84 6.87 13.47 0.87
N VAL A 85 5.61 13.15 0.60
CA VAL A 85 5.23 11.98 -0.20
C VAL A 85 5.69 12.14 -1.65
N ALA A 86 5.57 13.33 -2.23
CA ALA A 86 6.07 13.62 -3.56
C ALA A 86 7.59 13.43 -3.65
N ALA A 87 8.33 13.93 -2.65
CA ALA A 87 9.78 13.77 -2.56
C ALA A 87 10.18 12.30 -2.40
N LEU A 88 9.43 11.54 -1.62
CA LEU A 88 9.66 10.10 -1.46
C LEU A 88 9.50 9.35 -2.79
N GLY A 89 8.43 9.65 -3.51
CA GLY A 89 8.19 9.07 -4.84
C GLY A 89 9.32 9.38 -5.82
N ALA A 90 9.83 10.61 -5.81
CA ALA A 90 10.96 11.01 -6.65
C ALA A 90 12.23 10.21 -6.31
N ARG A 91 12.54 10.03 -5.04
CA ARG A 91 13.70 9.24 -4.60
C ARG A 91 13.60 7.78 -5.03
N TYR A 92 12.43 7.19 -4.90
CA TYR A 92 12.20 5.80 -5.33
C TYR A 92 12.29 5.65 -6.85
N ARG A 93 11.81 6.65 -7.60
CA ARG A 93 11.91 6.66 -9.06
C ARG A 93 13.38 6.63 -9.51
N ASP A 94 14.20 7.45 -8.88
CA ASP A 94 15.60 7.63 -9.24
C ASP A 94 16.53 6.58 -8.61
N ALA A 95 16.01 5.73 -7.71
CA ALA A 95 16.79 4.71 -7.03
C ALA A 95 17.22 3.60 -7.99
N GLU A 96 18.49 3.21 -7.88
CA GLU A 96 19.06 2.12 -8.68
C GLU A 96 18.50 0.75 -8.28
N SER A 97 18.08 0.61 -7.01
CA SER A 97 17.53 -0.64 -6.49
C SER A 97 16.22 -0.38 -5.74
N PHE A 98 15.34 -1.38 -5.73
CA PHE A 98 14.07 -1.35 -5.02
C PHE A 98 13.97 -2.62 -4.17
N THR A 99 14.55 -2.56 -2.97
CA THR A 99 14.63 -3.67 -2.01
C THR A 99 14.07 -3.24 -0.65
N LEU A 100 13.89 -4.18 0.28
CA LEU A 100 13.49 -3.84 1.65
C LEU A 100 14.47 -2.83 2.26
N GLU A 101 15.77 -3.07 2.11
CA GLU A 101 16.80 -2.20 2.66
C GLU A 101 16.84 -0.83 2.02
N SER A 102 16.81 -0.76 0.68
CA SER A 102 16.89 0.51 -0.04
C SER A 102 15.66 1.38 0.16
N THR A 103 14.47 0.79 0.16
CA THR A 103 13.22 1.52 0.37
C THR A 103 13.15 2.11 1.78
N GLU A 104 13.53 1.34 2.79
CA GLU A 104 13.58 1.81 4.18
C GLU A 104 14.62 2.91 4.37
N ARG A 105 15.84 2.70 3.86
CA ARG A 105 16.92 3.67 3.96
C ARG A 105 16.54 5.01 3.35
N LEU A 106 16.04 5.00 2.13
CA LEU A 106 15.65 6.23 1.42
C LEU A 106 14.57 7.01 2.13
N LEU A 107 13.58 6.32 2.71
CA LEU A 107 12.52 6.97 3.49
C LEU A 107 13.08 7.59 4.77
N ARG A 108 13.92 6.87 5.51
CA ARG A 108 14.50 7.36 6.75
C ARG A 108 15.48 8.52 6.52
N GLU A 109 16.26 8.47 5.45
CA GLU A 109 17.14 9.56 5.04
C GLU A 109 16.32 10.82 4.72
N LEU A 110 15.23 10.69 3.96
CA LEU A 110 14.34 11.81 3.65
C LEU A 110 13.74 12.42 4.90
N ALA A 111 13.23 11.59 5.81
CA ALA A 111 12.65 12.06 7.08
C ALA A 111 13.69 12.83 7.90
N SER A 112 14.90 12.32 8.00
CA SER A 112 16.00 12.97 8.71
C SER A 112 16.38 14.33 8.08
N GLU A 113 16.51 14.40 6.77
CA GLU A 113 16.83 15.63 6.04
C GLU A 113 15.75 16.71 6.20
N ARG A 114 14.49 16.31 6.32
CA ARG A 114 13.35 17.21 6.48
C ARG A 114 13.02 17.50 7.95
N GLY A 115 13.73 16.91 8.88
CA GLY A 115 13.53 17.13 10.32
C GLY A 115 12.21 16.58 10.84
N VAL A 116 11.66 15.53 10.21
CA VAL A 116 10.43 14.88 10.63
C VAL A 116 10.69 13.46 11.11
N LYS A 117 9.78 12.92 11.90
CA LYS A 117 9.86 11.53 12.34
C LYS A 117 9.55 10.58 11.17
N ALA A 118 10.34 9.53 11.02
CA ALA A 118 10.10 8.52 9.99
C ALA A 118 8.70 7.91 10.10
N GLY A 119 8.18 7.73 11.32
CA GLY A 119 6.82 7.21 11.56
C GLY A 119 5.72 8.04 10.91
N LEU A 120 5.87 9.35 10.83
CA LEU A 120 4.93 10.24 10.14
C LEU A 120 4.79 9.84 8.67
N LEU A 121 5.90 9.69 7.99
CA LEU A 121 5.95 9.34 6.57
C LEU A 121 5.57 7.87 6.33
N ILE A 122 6.00 6.96 7.21
CA ILE A 122 5.66 5.54 7.15
C ILE A 122 4.14 5.33 7.21
N ASN A 123 3.48 5.95 8.18
CA ASN A 123 2.03 5.79 8.35
C ASN A 123 1.24 6.43 7.21
N ALA A 124 1.65 7.60 6.74
CA ALA A 124 1.01 8.26 5.60
C ALA A 124 1.17 7.42 4.31
N ALA A 125 2.37 6.93 4.04
CA ALA A 125 2.62 6.08 2.88
C ALA A 125 1.80 4.78 2.94
N ARG A 126 1.66 4.18 4.12
CA ARG A 126 0.82 2.98 4.32
C ARG A 126 -0.63 3.24 3.92
N VAL A 127 -1.22 4.34 4.33
CA VAL A 127 -2.57 4.74 3.92
C VAL A 127 -2.64 4.94 2.41
N GLY A 128 -1.66 5.60 1.83
CA GLY A 128 -1.60 5.81 0.38
C GLY A 128 -1.52 4.52 -0.43
N LEU A 129 -0.78 3.52 0.06
CA LEU A 129 -0.60 2.25 -0.63
C LEU A 129 -1.73 1.25 -0.41
N THR A 130 -2.38 1.27 0.76
CA THR A 130 -3.36 0.26 1.15
C THR A 130 -4.75 0.80 1.47
N GLY A 131 -4.89 2.10 1.63
CA GLY A 131 -6.10 2.74 2.14
C GLY A 131 -6.33 2.56 3.64
N GLN A 132 -5.48 1.80 4.33
CA GLN A 132 -5.65 1.42 5.74
C GLN A 132 -4.47 1.89 6.59
N GLY A 133 -4.73 2.19 7.87
CA GLY A 133 -3.70 2.54 8.84
C GLY A 133 -3.07 1.33 9.51
N VAL A 134 -3.68 0.16 9.41
CA VAL A 134 -3.19 -1.11 9.94
C VAL A 134 -2.95 -2.06 8.77
N ALA A 135 -1.72 -2.55 8.65
CA ALA A 135 -1.31 -3.40 7.55
C ALA A 135 0.02 -4.06 7.89
N PRO A 136 0.51 -4.97 7.06
CA PRO A 136 1.90 -5.44 7.13
C PRO A 136 2.90 -4.29 7.10
N GLY A 137 4.17 -4.57 7.35
CA GLY A 137 5.23 -3.58 7.29
C GLY A 137 5.26 -2.82 5.96
N LEU A 138 5.44 -1.52 6.01
CA LEU A 138 5.36 -0.67 4.81
C LEU A 138 6.28 -1.14 3.68
N PHE A 139 7.53 -1.47 4.00
CA PHE A 139 8.51 -1.84 2.98
C PHE A 139 8.21 -3.21 2.36
N GLU A 140 7.62 -4.12 3.13
CA GLU A 140 7.09 -5.39 2.62
C GLU A 140 5.92 -5.17 1.65
N ILE A 141 5.03 -4.23 1.97
CA ILE A 141 3.93 -3.81 1.09
C ILE A 141 4.49 -3.28 -0.24
N MET A 142 5.49 -2.41 -0.19
CA MET A 142 6.11 -1.84 -1.39
C MET A 142 6.69 -2.92 -2.30
N LEU A 143 7.37 -3.90 -1.72
CA LEU A 143 7.95 -5.01 -2.48
C LEU A 143 6.88 -5.91 -3.09
N ALA A 144 5.81 -6.20 -2.35
CA ALA A 144 4.70 -7.01 -2.82
C ALA A 144 3.93 -6.33 -3.96
N LEU A 145 3.70 -5.01 -3.88
CA LEU A 145 3.05 -4.25 -4.94
C LEU A 145 3.95 -4.00 -6.15
N GLY A 146 5.26 -3.89 -5.93
CA GLY A 146 6.23 -3.55 -6.96
C GLY A 146 6.46 -2.04 -7.10
N LYS A 147 7.56 -1.68 -7.75
CA LYS A 147 7.99 -0.27 -7.89
C LYS A 147 6.96 0.60 -8.61
N GLU A 148 6.42 0.14 -9.73
CA GLU A 148 5.48 0.92 -10.53
C GLU A 148 4.20 1.28 -9.77
N ARG A 149 3.59 0.30 -9.10
CA ARG A 149 2.38 0.53 -8.30
C ARG A 149 2.67 1.41 -7.10
N THR A 150 3.80 1.20 -6.44
CA THR A 150 4.23 2.06 -5.34
C THR A 150 4.34 3.50 -5.78
N LEU A 151 5.01 3.78 -6.89
CA LEU A 151 5.16 5.13 -7.44
C LEU A 151 3.82 5.75 -7.83
N ALA A 152 2.96 4.99 -8.50
CA ALA A 152 1.64 5.46 -8.91
C ALA A 152 0.77 5.86 -7.71
N ARG A 153 0.77 5.03 -6.66
CA ARG A 153 -0.03 5.26 -5.45
C ARG A 153 0.52 6.38 -4.58
N LEU A 154 1.84 6.53 -4.46
CA LEU A 154 2.45 7.67 -3.79
C LEU A 154 2.16 8.98 -4.53
N GLY A 155 2.20 8.96 -5.86
CA GLY A 155 1.83 10.10 -6.69
C GLY A 155 0.36 10.50 -6.52
N ARG A 156 -0.55 9.53 -6.45
CA ARG A 156 -1.97 9.75 -6.16
C ARG A 156 -2.17 10.40 -4.79
N LEU A 157 -1.51 9.87 -3.77
CA LEU A 157 -1.58 10.41 -2.41
C LEU A 157 -1.07 11.84 -2.37
N ALA A 158 0.08 12.13 -2.96
CA ALA A 158 0.65 13.47 -3.00
C ALA A 158 -0.31 14.47 -3.66
N ARG A 159 -0.93 14.12 -4.79
CA ARG A 159 -1.92 14.96 -5.47
C ARG A 159 -3.15 15.19 -4.59
N THR A 160 -3.66 14.17 -3.95
CA THR A 160 -4.81 14.26 -3.05
C THR A 160 -4.53 15.23 -1.90
N LEU A 161 -3.35 15.14 -1.28
CA LEU A 161 -2.96 16.00 -0.16
C LEU A 161 -2.69 17.45 -0.61
N GLN A 162 -2.14 17.66 -1.79
CA GLN A 162 -1.90 19.00 -2.34
C GLN A 162 -3.18 19.68 -2.77
N ASN A 163 -4.13 18.97 -3.38
CA ASN A 163 -5.42 19.53 -3.79
C ASN A 163 -6.31 19.89 -2.59
N GLY A 164 -6.25 19.14 -1.50
CA GLY A 164 -6.98 19.43 -0.27
C GLY A 164 -6.54 20.75 0.42
N LYS A 165 -5.36 21.29 0.07
CA LYS A 165 -4.89 22.57 0.57
C LYS A 165 -5.50 23.78 -0.16
N THR A 166 -5.88 23.59 -1.42
CA THR A 166 -6.46 24.66 -2.24
C THR A 166 -7.92 24.95 -1.90
N ASP A 167 -8.62 23.97 -1.34
CA ASP A 167 -10.04 24.14 -0.99
C ASP A 167 -10.28 24.84 0.36
N ASN A 168 -9.20 25.15 1.11
CA ASN A 168 -9.27 25.82 2.43
C ASN A 168 -8.72 27.27 2.42
N GLU A 169 -8.40 27.82 1.27
CA GLU A 169 -8.08 29.23 1.08
C GLU A 169 -9.27 29.97 0.39
#